data_d46d54670b848a461442463d5e991294
#
_entry.id   d46d54670b848a461442463d5e991294
#
_cell.length_a   1.000
_cell.length_b   1.000
_cell.length_c   1.000
_cell.angle_alpha   90.00
_cell.angle_beta   90.00
_cell.angle_gamma   90.00
#
_symmetry.space_group_name_H-M   'P 1'
#
loop_
_entity.id
_entity.type
_entity.pdbx_description
1 polymer ?
#
loop_
_entity_poly.entity_id
_entity_poly.type
_entity_poly.pdbx_seq_one_letter_code
_entity_poly.pdbx_strand_id
1 'polypeptide(L)'
;MSIEFSSEGTTIEYKKAKEKFPKSFWETYSSFSNTEGGYIYLGVSEGKSGYEITGIKNANDYIQIIVDQANDKEFTNFNNISMDNIEKNEYEGLEYLKIFIPEVSSENKPVHVRNNINNSYIRRNDSDHKMNNDEIRRYLRDANPKSDAELLNNYTIEDLDIKAVRRYKNLIQERNTEMDVLSMDNWEFLKQYGAVGKDRKDNKYKLKKGALLFFGKENSILEIFPNFHLDYRNKTHYTEDKRWLDRVSSGEVTTEEINLFNFYNIVLDKLVNTVLEGFVLNETTKVRKDTKMDVEVSLREALANLLIHSDYEDNSSIIVEAYKNNYIFTNPGEMLVTKEEFARGGESKPRNLTIVTLFRKAGFSERAGSGGMKIFRVAKENKLRMPEIESSEGKTKLKIWKIDLVDSYDDLKEEEKVILRFIVKENRKVKMKEIQALEGFTEYIAKTNVNNLISKAIVMKFGEGRSTRYGLKPNSSEMIANIEHTMRNMQESIVDRNR
;
A
#
# COMPACT_ATOMS: atom_id res chain seq x y z
N MET A 1 -3.05 18.16 35.85
CA MET A 1 -2.77 17.10 34.86
C MET A 1 -1.71 17.64 33.92
N SER A 2 -0.55 17.01 33.83
CA SER A 2 0.44 17.36 32.81
C SER A 2 -0.09 16.88 31.45
N ILE A 3 -0.08 17.74 30.43
CA ILE A 3 -0.36 17.32 29.07
C ILE A 3 0.89 16.55 28.59
N GLU A 4 0.75 15.25 28.32
CA GLU A 4 1.81 14.48 27.68
C GLU A 4 1.72 14.67 26.16
N PHE A 5 2.70 15.32 25.59
CA PHE A 5 2.88 15.42 24.15
C PHE A 5 3.67 14.20 23.65
N SER A 6 3.23 13.63 22.54
CA SER A 6 3.98 12.58 21.83
C SER A 6 5.25 13.20 21.20
N SER A 7 6.28 12.41 20.96
CA SER A 7 7.46 12.86 20.22
C SER A 7 7.10 13.29 18.78
N GLU A 8 7.86 14.23 18.22
CA GLU A 8 7.80 14.52 16.79
C GLU A 8 8.01 13.26 15.95
N GLY A 9 7.43 13.25 14.77
CA GLY A 9 7.47 12.10 13.89
C GLY A 9 6.89 12.42 12.51
N THR A 10 6.44 11.41 11.81
CA THR A 10 5.89 11.56 10.45
C THR A 10 4.60 12.37 10.40
N THR A 11 3.85 12.44 11.51
CA THR A 11 2.51 13.06 11.56
C THR A 11 2.34 14.11 12.64
N ILE A 12 3.41 14.49 13.35
CA ILE A 12 3.35 15.50 14.42
C ILE A 12 4.55 16.43 14.31
N GLU A 13 4.27 17.73 14.40
CA GLU A 13 5.27 18.80 14.42
C GLU A 13 4.92 19.86 15.46
N TYR A 14 5.92 20.32 16.21
CA TYR A 14 5.79 21.41 17.20
C TYR A 14 6.53 22.65 16.73
N LYS A 15 5.86 23.80 16.79
CA LYS A 15 6.46 25.07 16.38
C LYS A 15 6.29 26.13 17.44
N LYS A 16 7.42 26.66 17.89
CA LYS A 16 7.45 27.86 18.73
C LYS A 16 6.84 29.03 17.96
N ALA A 17 5.83 29.67 18.54
CA ALA A 17 5.07 30.71 17.85
C ALA A 17 4.73 31.89 18.78
N LYS A 18 5.47 32.07 19.87
CA LYS A 18 5.19 33.06 20.92
C LYS A 18 5.21 34.50 20.40
N GLU A 19 6.23 34.85 19.61
CA GLU A 19 6.45 36.25 19.21
C GLU A 19 5.94 36.55 17.79
N LYS A 20 5.99 35.60 16.89
CA LYS A 20 5.60 35.73 15.48
C LYS A 20 5.20 34.40 14.87
N PHE A 21 4.39 34.46 13.83
CA PHE A 21 4.02 33.28 13.03
C PHE A 21 5.28 32.66 12.42
N PRO A 22 5.48 31.31 12.55
CA PRO A 22 6.69 30.65 12.11
C PRO A 22 6.75 30.56 10.56
N LYS A 23 7.86 31.03 9.98
CA LYS A 23 8.07 31.04 8.53
C LYS A 23 8.06 29.63 7.91
N SER A 24 8.48 28.60 8.69
CA SER A 24 8.51 27.21 8.28
C SER A 24 7.13 26.52 8.33
N PHE A 25 6.07 27.22 8.73
CA PHE A 25 4.72 26.63 8.77
C PHE A 25 4.31 26.07 7.42
N TRP A 26 4.51 26.84 6.35
CA TRP A 26 4.11 26.47 4.99
C TRP A 26 4.96 25.34 4.40
N GLU A 27 6.21 25.16 4.85
CA GLU A 27 7.06 24.03 4.47
C GLU A 27 6.51 22.73 5.06
N THR A 28 6.13 22.74 6.36
CA THR A 28 5.46 21.60 7.02
C THR A 28 4.06 21.36 6.45
N TYR A 29 3.33 22.43 6.13
CA TYR A 29 2.04 22.30 5.45
C TYR A 29 2.18 21.54 4.13
N SER A 30 3.13 21.95 3.27
CA SER A 30 3.43 21.24 2.02
C SER A 30 3.83 19.79 2.29
N SER A 31 4.67 19.57 3.28
CA SER A 31 5.19 18.26 3.65
C SER A 31 4.06 17.30 4.06
N PHE A 32 3.20 17.71 5.00
CA PHE A 32 2.06 16.91 5.45
C PHE A 32 1.02 16.69 4.33
N SER A 33 0.72 17.73 3.55
CA SER A 33 -0.18 17.63 2.41
C SER A 33 0.28 16.61 1.37
N ASN A 34 1.58 16.47 1.18
CA ASN A 34 2.18 15.54 0.21
C ASN A 34 2.41 14.13 0.76
N THR A 35 2.33 13.93 2.07
CA THR A 35 2.54 12.62 2.72
C THR A 35 1.26 12.09 3.38
N GLU A 36 1.30 11.68 4.63
CA GLU A 36 0.18 11.02 5.35
C GLU A 36 -0.71 12.03 6.10
N GLY A 37 -0.52 13.33 5.88
CA GLY A 37 -1.13 14.36 6.72
C GLY A 37 -0.44 14.47 8.09
N GLY A 38 -0.98 15.32 8.98
CA GLY A 38 -0.41 15.45 10.31
C GLY A 38 -0.93 16.64 11.10
N TYR A 39 -0.48 16.74 12.35
CA TYR A 39 -0.83 17.82 13.28
C TYR A 39 0.35 18.77 13.46
N ILE A 40 0.10 20.06 13.27
CA ILE A 40 1.03 21.12 13.63
C ILE A 40 0.53 21.79 14.92
N TYR A 41 1.38 21.81 15.94
CA TYR A 41 1.09 22.51 17.19
C TYR A 41 1.86 23.84 17.22
N LEU A 42 1.13 24.96 17.19
CA LEU A 42 1.72 26.29 17.32
C LEU A 42 1.67 26.76 18.76
N GLY A 43 2.77 27.26 19.29
CA GLY A 43 2.91 27.67 20.68
C GLY A 43 3.40 26.54 21.60
N VAL A 44 3.93 25.48 21.02
CA VAL A 44 4.61 24.39 21.73
C VAL A 44 6.06 24.31 21.23
N SER A 45 7.01 23.98 22.09
CA SER A 45 8.41 23.77 21.72
C SER A 45 9.05 22.69 22.57
N GLU A 46 10.12 22.10 22.06
CA GLU A 46 10.94 21.17 22.82
C GLU A 46 11.64 21.90 23.98
N GLY A 47 11.53 21.36 25.20
CA GLY A 47 12.13 21.82 26.41
C GLY A 47 13.11 20.80 27.00
N LYS A 48 13.69 21.05 28.18
CA LYS A 48 14.67 20.15 28.82
C LYS A 48 14.09 18.81 29.27
N SER A 49 12.79 18.72 29.53
CA SER A 49 12.07 17.55 30.04
C SER A 49 10.97 17.03 29.10
N GLY A 50 11.03 17.39 27.82
CA GLY A 50 10.01 17.06 26.82
C GLY A 50 9.43 18.32 26.19
N TYR A 51 8.21 18.26 25.68
CA TYR A 51 7.56 19.39 25.02
C TYR A 51 6.84 20.28 26.02
N GLU A 52 7.01 21.61 25.87
CA GLU A 52 6.47 22.65 26.75
C GLU A 52 5.58 23.60 25.96
N ILE A 53 4.44 24.00 26.56
CA ILE A 53 3.58 25.03 25.99
C ILE A 53 4.23 26.40 26.26
N THR A 54 4.67 27.05 25.18
CA THR A 54 5.27 28.40 25.23
C THR A 54 4.26 29.51 24.98
N GLY A 55 3.07 29.12 24.53
CA GLY A 55 1.95 29.98 24.19
C GLY A 55 2.11 30.79 22.92
N ILE A 56 1.04 31.44 22.52
CA ILE A 56 0.95 32.43 21.44
C ILE A 56 0.24 33.68 21.98
N LYS A 57 0.56 34.89 21.48
CA LYS A 57 -0.02 36.14 21.98
C LYS A 57 -1.52 36.27 21.69
N ASN A 58 -1.92 35.91 20.48
CA ASN A 58 -3.32 35.97 20.01
C ASN A 58 -3.57 34.83 19.02
N ALA A 59 -4.29 33.82 19.45
CA ALA A 59 -4.61 32.67 18.63
C ALA A 59 -5.48 33.04 17.43
N ASN A 60 -6.39 34.00 17.59
CA ASN A 60 -7.31 34.41 16.53
C ASN A 60 -6.57 35.09 15.36
N ASP A 61 -5.53 35.89 15.65
CA ASP A 61 -4.71 36.52 14.61
C ASP A 61 -3.97 35.42 13.78
N TYR A 62 -3.49 34.36 14.43
CA TYR A 62 -2.83 33.26 13.74
C TYR A 62 -3.79 32.41 12.92
N ILE A 63 -4.99 32.17 13.42
CA ILE A 63 -6.07 31.51 12.66
C ILE A 63 -6.39 32.33 11.39
N GLN A 64 -6.52 33.65 11.53
CA GLN A 64 -6.77 34.53 10.37
C GLN A 64 -5.63 34.48 9.36
N ILE A 65 -4.37 34.55 9.82
CA ILE A 65 -3.18 34.44 8.97
C ILE A 65 -3.21 33.11 8.19
N ILE A 66 -3.50 31.99 8.86
CA ILE A 66 -3.54 30.67 8.22
C ILE A 66 -4.61 30.62 7.14
N VAL A 67 -5.83 31.06 7.44
CA VAL A 67 -6.96 31.06 6.51
C VAL A 67 -6.71 31.96 5.30
N ASP A 68 -6.21 33.17 5.53
CA ASP A 68 -5.93 34.12 4.44
C ASP A 68 -4.79 33.61 3.53
N GLN A 69 -3.71 33.17 4.13
CA GLN A 69 -2.55 32.69 3.38
C GLN A 69 -2.78 31.34 2.69
N ALA A 70 -3.64 30.46 3.23
CA ALA A 70 -4.01 29.22 2.56
C ALA A 70 -4.72 29.44 1.23
N ASN A 71 -5.36 30.59 1.05
CA ASN A 71 -6.03 30.99 -0.18
C ASN A 71 -5.14 31.82 -1.13
N ASP A 72 -3.93 32.14 -0.69
CA ASP A 72 -2.99 32.94 -1.48
C ASP A 72 -1.91 32.03 -2.10
N LYS A 73 -1.81 32.04 -3.44
CA LYS A 73 -0.82 31.25 -4.20
C LYS A 73 0.63 31.56 -3.88
N GLU A 74 0.91 32.75 -3.33
CA GLU A 74 2.25 33.07 -2.82
C GLU A 74 2.66 32.19 -1.63
N PHE A 75 1.69 31.60 -0.89
CA PHE A 75 1.96 30.73 0.24
C PHE A 75 1.79 29.25 -0.13
N THR A 76 0.70 28.88 -0.80
CA THR A 76 0.47 27.49 -1.25
C THR A 76 -0.33 27.45 -2.56
N ASN A 77 -0.04 26.46 -3.43
CA ASN A 77 -0.82 26.25 -4.66
C ASN A 77 -2.15 25.57 -4.43
N PHE A 78 -2.36 24.96 -3.25
CA PHE A 78 -3.58 24.22 -2.92
C PHE A 78 -3.97 24.41 -1.47
N ASN A 79 -5.22 24.83 -1.23
CA ASN A 79 -5.79 24.97 0.11
C ASN A 79 -6.55 23.69 0.49
N ASN A 80 -6.10 22.99 1.54
CA ASN A 80 -6.76 21.84 2.14
C ASN A 80 -7.04 22.03 3.65
N ILE A 81 -7.00 23.26 4.15
CA ILE A 81 -7.37 23.62 5.53
C ILE A 81 -8.74 24.28 5.54
N SER A 82 -9.61 23.83 6.44
CA SER A 82 -10.85 24.50 6.84
C SER A 82 -10.79 24.91 8.30
N MET A 83 -11.74 25.69 8.77
CA MET A 83 -11.86 26.04 10.18
C MET A 83 -11.99 24.82 11.10
N ASP A 84 -12.59 23.73 10.61
CA ASP A 84 -12.77 22.49 11.38
C ASP A 84 -11.43 21.75 11.63
N ASN A 85 -10.40 22.11 10.89
CA ASN A 85 -9.05 21.57 11.06
C ASN A 85 -8.23 22.31 12.14
N ILE A 86 -8.74 23.43 12.70
CA ILE A 86 -8.00 24.28 13.62
C ILE A 86 -8.69 24.27 14.99
N GLU A 87 -8.02 23.71 15.98
CA GLU A 87 -8.45 23.69 17.37
C GLU A 87 -7.66 24.73 18.18
N LYS A 88 -8.37 25.67 18.81
CA LYS A 88 -7.81 26.59 19.79
C LYS A 88 -7.86 25.96 21.18
N ASN A 89 -6.72 25.88 21.85
CA ASN A 89 -6.57 25.29 23.17
C ASN A 89 -5.92 26.28 24.13
N GLU A 90 -6.15 26.09 25.42
CA GLU A 90 -5.55 26.88 26.50
C GLU A 90 -5.06 25.94 27.63
N TYR A 91 -3.89 26.23 28.16
CA TYR A 91 -3.34 25.53 29.31
C TYR A 91 -2.56 26.54 30.19
N GLU A 92 -2.93 26.61 31.47
CA GLU A 92 -2.32 27.52 32.45
C GLU A 92 -2.27 29.00 31.98
N GLY A 93 -3.33 29.45 31.28
CA GLY A 93 -3.42 30.81 30.74
C GLY A 93 -2.61 31.04 29.44
N LEU A 94 -2.01 30.02 28.87
CA LEU A 94 -1.27 30.09 27.61
C LEU A 94 -2.11 29.47 26.49
N GLU A 95 -2.45 30.27 25.47
CA GLU A 95 -3.12 29.79 24.27
C GLU A 95 -2.15 29.06 23.34
N TYR A 96 -2.60 27.98 22.70
CA TYR A 96 -1.88 27.29 21.61
C TYR A 96 -2.88 26.75 20.58
N LEU A 97 -2.42 26.54 19.35
CA LEU A 97 -3.25 25.97 18.27
C LEU A 97 -2.79 24.55 17.95
N LYS A 98 -3.74 23.67 17.74
CA LYS A 98 -3.57 22.34 17.15
C LYS A 98 -4.23 22.35 15.79
N ILE A 99 -3.47 22.09 14.72
CA ILE A 99 -3.92 22.26 13.35
C ILE A 99 -3.72 20.92 12.64
N PHE A 100 -4.78 20.34 12.12
CA PHE A 100 -4.69 19.15 11.30
C PHE A 100 -4.51 19.52 9.83
N ILE A 101 -3.47 19.02 9.19
CA ILE A 101 -3.23 19.15 7.76
C ILE A 101 -3.55 17.82 7.11
N PRO A 102 -4.66 17.70 6.36
CA PRO A 102 -4.98 16.45 5.63
C PRO A 102 -3.97 16.18 4.52
N GLU A 103 -3.75 14.91 4.20
CA GLU A 103 -3.14 14.51 2.95
C GLU A 103 -4.04 14.92 1.77
N VAL A 104 -3.48 15.45 0.70
CA VAL A 104 -4.23 15.74 -0.53
C VAL A 104 -4.27 14.54 -1.47
N SER A 105 -5.31 14.47 -2.30
CA SER A 105 -5.40 13.44 -3.33
C SER A 105 -4.24 13.54 -4.32
N SER A 106 -3.84 12.42 -4.91
CA SER A 106 -2.73 12.33 -5.88
C SER A 106 -2.85 13.34 -7.03
N GLU A 107 -4.08 13.68 -7.44
CA GLU A 107 -4.37 14.64 -8.51
C GLU A 107 -3.94 16.08 -8.17
N ASN A 108 -3.85 16.42 -6.87
CA ASN A 108 -3.48 17.73 -6.38
C ASN A 108 -2.02 17.82 -5.90
N LYS A 109 -1.29 16.70 -5.97
CA LYS A 109 0.14 16.66 -5.63
C LYS A 109 1.02 17.02 -6.83
N PRO A 110 2.19 17.65 -6.61
CA PRO A 110 2.70 18.07 -5.32
C PRO A 110 2.11 19.42 -4.86
N VAL A 111 1.77 19.51 -3.57
CA VAL A 111 1.51 20.79 -2.93
C VAL A 111 2.85 21.50 -2.74
N HIS A 112 2.95 22.74 -3.24
CA HIS A 112 4.18 23.52 -3.16
C HIS A 112 3.92 24.93 -2.63
N VAL A 113 4.96 25.60 -2.21
CA VAL A 113 4.89 26.92 -1.58
C VAL A 113 5.63 27.97 -2.40
N ARG A 114 5.27 29.26 -2.15
CA ARG A 114 5.90 30.43 -2.82
C ARG A 114 5.80 30.35 -4.35
N ASN A 115 4.65 29.90 -4.84
CA ASN A 115 4.35 29.77 -6.29
C ASN A 115 5.48 29.10 -7.10
N ASN A 116 6.17 28.13 -6.49
CA ASN A 116 7.31 27.47 -7.13
C ASN A 116 7.30 25.97 -6.80
N ILE A 117 7.08 25.15 -7.83
CA ILE A 117 7.01 23.68 -7.70
C ILE A 117 8.28 23.07 -7.08
N ASN A 118 9.46 23.71 -7.28
CA ASN A 118 10.67 23.27 -6.63
C ASN A 118 10.69 23.52 -5.11
N ASN A 119 9.69 24.20 -4.56
CA ASN A 119 9.45 24.33 -3.13
C ASN A 119 8.36 23.38 -2.67
N SER A 120 8.33 22.18 -3.18
CA SER A 120 7.54 21.06 -2.68
C SER A 120 8.32 20.33 -1.59
N TYR A 121 7.65 19.94 -0.53
CA TYR A 121 8.26 19.26 0.61
C TYR A 121 7.55 17.92 0.88
N ILE A 122 8.31 16.96 1.43
CA ILE A 122 7.82 15.67 1.91
C ILE A 122 8.32 15.43 3.33
N ARG A 123 7.54 14.69 4.10
CA ARG A 123 7.92 14.31 5.47
C ARG A 123 8.75 13.03 5.44
N ARG A 124 9.92 13.05 6.07
CA ARG A 124 10.76 11.88 6.30
C ARG A 124 11.13 11.85 7.77
N ASN A 125 10.66 10.82 8.47
CA ASN A 125 10.76 10.73 9.92
C ASN A 125 10.14 11.96 10.61
N ASP A 126 10.96 12.79 11.25
CA ASP A 126 10.60 13.99 11.99
C ASP A 126 10.92 15.31 11.25
N SER A 127 11.34 15.25 9.99
CA SER A 127 11.86 16.42 9.28
C SER A 127 11.20 16.64 7.92
N ASP A 128 11.04 17.93 7.57
CA ASP A 128 10.55 18.37 6.28
C ASP A 128 11.70 18.43 5.27
N HIS A 129 11.64 17.61 4.23
CA HIS A 129 12.64 17.55 3.19
C HIS A 129 12.12 18.14 1.88
N LYS A 130 12.90 19.00 1.28
CA LYS A 130 12.61 19.51 -0.05
C LYS A 130 12.69 18.38 -1.09
N MET A 131 11.67 18.24 -1.93
CA MET A 131 11.67 17.25 -2.99
C MET A 131 12.78 17.49 -4.00
N ASN A 132 13.38 16.42 -4.48
CA ASN A 132 14.26 16.47 -5.64
C ASN A 132 13.44 16.44 -6.95
N ASN A 133 14.11 16.65 -8.10
CA ASN A 133 13.44 16.72 -9.40
C ASN A 133 12.73 15.42 -9.78
N ASP A 134 13.27 14.27 -9.40
CA ASP A 134 12.68 12.96 -9.74
C ASP A 134 11.42 12.70 -8.93
N GLU A 135 11.40 13.11 -7.67
CA GLU A 135 10.20 13.07 -6.82
C GLU A 135 9.09 13.97 -7.38
N ILE A 136 9.43 15.22 -7.76
CA ILE A 136 8.47 16.13 -8.38
C ILE A 136 7.90 15.53 -9.67
N ARG A 137 8.74 14.98 -10.56
CA ARG A 137 8.29 14.31 -11.78
C ARG A 137 7.36 13.15 -11.49
N ARG A 138 7.65 12.34 -10.47
CA ARG A 138 6.80 11.22 -10.06
C ARG A 138 5.41 11.71 -9.63
N TYR A 139 5.33 12.70 -8.74
CA TYR A 139 4.04 13.28 -8.34
C TYR A 139 3.25 13.85 -9.51
N LEU A 140 3.91 14.50 -10.47
CA LEU A 140 3.28 15.01 -11.67
C LEU A 140 2.74 13.89 -12.59
N ARG A 141 3.46 12.76 -12.69
CA ARG A 141 2.95 11.58 -13.42
C ARG A 141 1.74 10.98 -12.71
N ASP A 142 1.80 10.83 -11.40
CA ASP A 142 0.71 10.29 -10.60
C ASP A 142 -0.55 11.16 -10.65
N ALA A 143 -0.38 12.46 -10.77
CA ALA A 143 -1.49 13.40 -11.03
C ALA A 143 -2.14 13.23 -12.41
N ASN A 144 -1.45 12.61 -13.36
CA ASN A 144 -1.97 12.37 -14.71
C ASN A 144 -1.86 10.90 -15.13
N PRO A 145 -2.79 10.02 -14.72
CA PRO A 145 -2.71 8.58 -14.93
C PRO A 145 -2.96 8.11 -16.37
N LYS A 146 -2.73 8.95 -17.36
CA LYS A 146 -2.94 8.65 -18.79
C LYS A 146 -1.66 8.33 -19.54
N SER A 147 -0.51 8.22 -18.88
CA SER A 147 0.79 8.04 -19.54
C SER A 147 0.84 6.77 -20.39
N ASP A 148 0.27 5.65 -19.93
CA ASP A 148 0.22 4.40 -20.67
C ASP A 148 -0.79 4.39 -21.84
N ALA A 149 -1.69 5.38 -21.89
CA ALA A 149 -2.66 5.56 -22.97
C ALA A 149 -2.11 6.46 -24.12
N GLU A 150 -0.91 7.00 -23.97
CA GLU A 150 -0.25 7.76 -25.04
C GLU A 150 -0.01 6.91 -26.27
N LEU A 151 -0.20 7.56 -27.45
CA LEU A 151 -0.07 6.90 -28.74
C LEU A 151 1.37 6.95 -29.26
N LEU A 152 1.88 5.82 -29.68
CA LEU A 152 3.23 5.68 -30.20
C LEU A 152 3.25 5.93 -31.70
N ASN A 153 4.15 6.81 -32.15
CA ASN A 153 4.39 7.03 -33.56
C ASN A 153 5.34 5.95 -34.10
N ASN A 154 5.06 5.46 -35.30
CA ASN A 154 5.89 4.51 -36.04
C ASN A 154 6.04 3.10 -35.39
N TYR A 155 5.21 2.77 -34.38
CA TYR A 155 5.10 1.42 -33.84
C TYR A 155 3.94 0.69 -34.52
N THR A 156 4.19 -0.58 -34.85
CA THR A 156 3.29 -1.44 -35.62
C THR A 156 3.06 -2.78 -34.92
N ILE A 157 2.36 -3.68 -35.61
CA ILE A 157 2.21 -5.07 -35.16
C ILE A 157 3.54 -5.84 -35.09
N GLU A 158 4.55 -5.39 -35.85
CA GLU A 158 5.89 -6.02 -35.88
C GLU A 158 6.67 -5.79 -34.56
N ASP A 159 6.31 -4.78 -33.79
CA ASP A 159 6.87 -4.48 -32.47
C ASP A 159 6.31 -5.37 -31.36
N LEU A 160 5.29 -6.16 -31.69
CA LEU A 160 4.60 -7.01 -30.71
C LEU A 160 5.02 -8.48 -30.83
N ASP A 161 4.98 -9.18 -29.70
CA ASP A 161 5.02 -10.63 -29.65
C ASP A 161 3.69 -11.24 -30.11
N ILE A 162 3.65 -11.67 -31.35
CA ILE A 162 2.45 -12.26 -31.97
C ILE A 162 1.99 -13.52 -31.25
N LYS A 163 2.90 -14.26 -30.61
CA LYS A 163 2.52 -15.44 -29.81
C LYS A 163 1.72 -15.01 -28.57
N ALA A 164 2.15 -13.95 -27.89
CA ALA A 164 1.41 -13.37 -26.77
C ALA A 164 0.03 -12.85 -27.20
N VAL A 165 -0.05 -12.13 -28.32
CA VAL A 165 -1.35 -11.68 -28.88
C VAL A 165 -2.28 -12.85 -29.17
N ARG A 166 -1.80 -13.92 -29.79
CA ARG A 166 -2.60 -15.14 -30.07
C ARG A 166 -3.07 -15.82 -28.79
N ARG A 167 -2.19 -15.98 -27.78
CA ARG A 167 -2.59 -16.53 -26.47
C ARG A 167 -3.68 -15.68 -25.81
N TYR A 168 -3.55 -14.39 -25.88
CA TYR A 168 -4.56 -13.47 -25.36
C TYR A 168 -5.89 -13.60 -26.11
N LYS A 169 -5.88 -13.72 -27.46
CA LYS A 169 -7.08 -14.00 -28.26
C LYS A 169 -7.78 -15.29 -27.81
N ASN A 170 -7.02 -16.37 -27.57
CA ASN A 170 -7.58 -17.63 -27.07
C ASN A 170 -8.28 -17.46 -25.73
N LEU A 171 -7.66 -16.75 -24.77
CA LEU A 171 -8.29 -16.45 -23.48
C LEU A 171 -9.60 -15.65 -23.62
N ILE A 172 -9.63 -14.69 -24.52
CA ILE A 172 -10.84 -13.91 -24.80
C ILE A 172 -11.93 -14.79 -25.43
N GLN A 173 -11.56 -15.69 -26.37
CA GLN A 173 -12.49 -16.62 -27.01
C GLN A 173 -13.12 -17.60 -26.01
N GLU A 174 -12.32 -18.15 -25.12
CA GLU A 174 -12.79 -19.06 -24.05
C GLU A 174 -13.81 -18.40 -23.13
N ARG A 175 -13.66 -17.10 -22.89
CA ARG A 175 -14.57 -16.32 -22.03
C ARG A 175 -15.81 -15.81 -22.76
N ASN A 176 -15.74 -15.69 -24.07
CA ASN A 176 -16.84 -15.18 -24.90
C ASN A 176 -17.00 -16.02 -26.16
N THR A 177 -17.73 -17.11 -26.01
CA THR A 177 -17.95 -18.10 -27.09
C THR A 177 -18.83 -17.58 -28.21
N GLU A 178 -19.58 -16.48 -28.01
CA GLU A 178 -20.49 -15.93 -29.03
C GLU A 178 -19.77 -15.10 -30.09
N MET A 179 -18.53 -14.66 -29.81
CA MET A 179 -17.75 -13.86 -30.75
C MET A 179 -16.59 -14.70 -31.29
N ASP A 180 -16.46 -14.78 -32.61
CA ASP A 180 -15.29 -15.39 -33.24
C ASP A 180 -14.14 -14.40 -33.31
N VAL A 181 -13.40 -14.26 -32.19
CA VAL A 181 -12.22 -13.36 -32.11
C VAL A 181 -10.98 -13.97 -32.75
N LEU A 182 -10.95 -15.31 -32.93
CA LEU A 182 -9.79 -15.99 -33.51
C LEU A 182 -9.61 -15.71 -35.00
N SER A 183 -10.72 -15.54 -35.73
CA SER A 183 -10.70 -15.19 -37.16
C SER A 183 -10.33 -13.74 -37.44
N MET A 184 -10.40 -12.85 -36.44
CA MET A 184 -10.09 -11.42 -36.60
C MET A 184 -8.62 -11.22 -36.97
N ASP A 185 -8.33 -10.22 -37.80
CA ASP A 185 -6.97 -9.70 -37.94
C ASP A 185 -6.42 -9.21 -36.59
N ASN A 186 -5.13 -9.40 -36.36
CA ASN A 186 -4.53 -9.07 -35.07
C ASN A 186 -4.60 -7.57 -34.75
N TRP A 187 -4.45 -6.69 -35.75
CA TRP A 187 -4.53 -5.24 -35.55
C TRP A 187 -5.97 -4.79 -35.22
N GLU A 188 -6.95 -5.32 -35.95
CA GLU A 188 -8.37 -5.04 -35.68
C GLU A 188 -8.79 -5.57 -34.32
N PHE A 189 -8.30 -6.75 -33.92
CA PHE A 189 -8.49 -7.29 -32.59
C PHE A 189 -7.92 -6.33 -31.51
N LEU A 190 -6.67 -5.92 -31.65
CA LEU A 190 -6.01 -5.01 -30.69
C LEU A 190 -6.71 -3.66 -30.59
N LYS A 191 -7.24 -3.15 -31.72
CA LYS A 191 -8.05 -1.93 -31.76
C LYS A 191 -9.37 -2.11 -30.99
N GLN A 192 -10.10 -3.20 -31.22
CA GLN A 192 -11.36 -3.51 -30.51
C GLN A 192 -11.15 -3.67 -29.01
N TYR A 193 -10.01 -4.26 -28.62
CA TYR A 193 -9.70 -4.53 -27.21
C TYR A 193 -8.96 -3.41 -26.49
N GLY A 194 -8.74 -2.27 -27.16
CA GLY A 194 -8.28 -1.02 -26.54
C GLY A 194 -6.77 -0.87 -26.45
N ALA A 195 -6.00 -1.77 -27.10
CA ALA A 195 -4.56 -1.67 -27.22
C ALA A 195 -4.10 -0.59 -28.22
N VAL A 196 -4.98 -0.27 -29.17
CA VAL A 196 -4.77 0.72 -30.23
C VAL A 196 -5.74 1.87 -30.04
N GLY A 197 -5.30 3.09 -30.27
CA GLY A 197 -6.10 4.31 -30.22
C GLY A 197 -6.05 5.09 -31.54
N LYS A 198 -7.07 5.93 -31.78
CA LYS A 198 -7.10 6.81 -32.96
C LYS A 198 -6.48 8.16 -32.62
N ASP A 199 -5.39 8.51 -33.26
CA ASP A 199 -4.85 9.85 -33.20
C ASP A 199 -5.75 10.82 -33.98
N ARG A 200 -6.30 11.81 -33.29
CA ARG A 200 -7.21 12.79 -33.87
C ARG A 200 -6.52 13.88 -34.73
N LYS A 201 -5.17 13.94 -34.63
CA LYS A 201 -4.39 14.91 -35.44
C LYS A 201 -4.22 14.47 -36.90
N ASP A 202 -3.91 13.17 -37.08
CA ASP A 202 -3.63 12.58 -38.40
C ASP A 202 -4.68 11.54 -38.84
N ASN A 203 -5.68 11.27 -37.99
CA ASN A 203 -6.73 10.27 -38.19
C ASN A 203 -6.23 8.83 -38.32
N LYS A 204 -4.99 8.54 -37.92
CA LYS A 204 -4.40 7.20 -37.94
C LYS A 204 -4.62 6.43 -36.61
N TYR A 205 -4.67 5.13 -36.74
CA TYR A 205 -4.67 4.24 -35.56
C TYR A 205 -3.25 3.91 -35.16
N LYS A 206 -2.92 4.09 -33.91
CA LYS A 206 -1.58 3.90 -33.34
C LYS A 206 -1.61 3.03 -32.10
N LEU A 207 -0.53 2.32 -31.85
CA LEU A 207 -0.34 1.52 -30.65
C LEU A 207 -0.26 2.45 -29.41
N LYS A 208 -0.82 2.01 -28.28
CA LYS A 208 -0.65 2.69 -26.99
C LYS A 208 0.60 2.20 -26.27
N LYS A 209 1.24 3.07 -25.48
CA LYS A 209 2.38 2.71 -24.61
C LYS A 209 2.12 1.48 -23.74
N GLY A 210 0.94 1.44 -23.08
CA GLY A 210 0.55 0.30 -22.25
C GLY A 210 0.36 -1.00 -23.01
N ALA A 211 -0.04 -0.94 -24.28
CA ALA A 211 -0.15 -2.11 -25.14
C ALA A 211 1.24 -2.62 -25.59
N LEU A 212 2.20 -1.72 -25.79
CA LEU A 212 3.59 -2.10 -26.02
C LEU A 212 4.17 -2.81 -24.81
N LEU A 213 3.99 -2.27 -23.59
CA LEU A 213 4.39 -2.96 -22.35
C LEU A 213 3.73 -4.34 -22.22
N PHE A 214 2.46 -4.46 -22.61
CA PHE A 214 1.66 -5.67 -22.39
C PHE A 214 2.00 -6.79 -23.38
N PHE A 215 2.26 -6.47 -24.65
CA PHE A 215 2.49 -7.44 -25.73
C PHE A 215 3.80 -7.24 -26.49
N GLY A 216 4.58 -6.21 -26.18
CA GLY A 216 5.76 -5.86 -26.96
C GLY A 216 6.85 -6.90 -26.96
N LYS A 217 7.68 -6.84 -27.98
CA LYS A 217 9.02 -7.44 -27.97
C LYS A 217 9.90 -6.63 -27.02
N GLU A 218 10.78 -7.29 -26.31
CA GLU A 218 11.62 -6.63 -25.29
C GLU A 218 12.41 -5.45 -25.85
N ASN A 219 13.03 -5.60 -27.01
CA ASN A 219 13.79 -4.51 -27.65
C ASN A 219 12.89 -3.29 -27.95
N SER A 220 11.68 -3.49 -28.48
CA SER A 220 10.74 -2.39 -28.75
C SER A 220 10.22 -1.73 -27.46
N ILE A 221 10.07 -2.49 -26.36
CA ILE A 221 9.74 -1.95 -25.05
C ILE A 221 10.87 -1.05 -24.53
N LEU A 222 12.14 -1.52 -24.62
CA LEU A 222 13.30 -0.79 -24.11
C LEU A 222 13.58 0.52 -24.86
N GLU A 223 13.13 0.68 -26.09
CA GLU A 223 13.22 1.95 -26.82
C GLU A 223 12.41 3.06 -26.15
N ILE A 224 11.28 2.73 -25.52
CA ILE A 224 10.39 3.69 -24.85
C ILE A 224 10.65 3.69 -23.32
N PHE A 225 10.91 2.53 -22.76
CA PHE A 225 11.11 2.30 -21.34
C PHE A 225 12.50 1.68 -21.09
N PRO A 226 13.57 2.47 -21.15
CA PRO A 226 14.94 1.94 -21.09
C PRO A 226 15.30 1.23 -19.79
N ASN A 227 14.54 1.47 -18.73
CA ASN A 227 14.72 0.85 -17.41
C ASN A 227 13.70 -0.28 -17.14
N PHE A 228 12.94 -0.69 -18.17
CA PHE A 228 11.98 -1.78 -18.03
C PHE A 228 12.69 -3.05 -17.55
N HIS A 229 12.35 -3.48 -16.34
CA HIS A 229 12.93 -4.68 -15.76
C HIS A 229 11.93 -5.40 -14.85
N LEU A 230 11.62 -6.65 -15.20
CA LEU A 230 10.76 -7.57 -14.48
C LEU A 230 11.63 -8.70 -13.93
N ASP A 231 11.48 -9.05 -12.65
CA ASP A 231 12.29 -10.09 -12.02
C ASP A 231 11.47 -10.91 -11.01
N TYR A 232 11.31 -12.19 -11.27
CA TYR A 232 10.76 -13.17 -10.34
C TYR A 232 11.89 -14.05 -9.80
N ARG A 233 11.91 -14.26 -8.47
CA ARG A 233 12.91 -15.08 -7.79
C ARG A 233 12.25 -16.07 -6.84
N ASN A 234 12.46 -17.35 -7.07
CA ASN A 234 12.08 -18.40 -6.13
C ASN A 234 13.18 -18.56 -5.07
N LYS A 235 12.92 -18.08 -3.86
CA LYS A 235 13.81 -18.14 -2.70
C LYS A 235 13.28 -19.06 -1.59
N THR A 236 12.42 -20.01 -1.92
CA THR A 236 11.83 -20.93 -0.93
C THR A 236 12.85 -21.78 -0.20
N HIS A 237 14.00 -22.05 -0.82
CA HIS A 237 15.15 -22.76 -0.25
C HIS A 237 16.42 -21.89 -0.37
N TYR A 238 16.33 -20.66 0.11
CA TYR A 238 17.46 -19.74 0.13
C TYR A 238 18.58 -20.29 1.04
N THR A 239 19.79 -20.34 0.49
CA THR A 239 21.04 -20.59 1.24
C THR A 239 22.07 -19.56 0.80
N GLU A 240 23.14 -19.35 1.57
CA GLU A 240 24.21 -18.40 1.20
C GLU A 240 24.83 -18.74 -0.16
N ASP A 241 24.88 -20.02 -0.51
CA ASP A 241 25.43 -20.52 -1.79
C ASP A 241 24.43 -20.50 -2.95
N LYS A 242 23.13 -20.47 -2.66
CA LYS A 242 22.06 -20.44 -3.67
C LYS A 242 21.15 -19.22 -3.48
N ARG A 243 21.34 -18.23 -4.33
CA ARG A 243 20.54 -16.99 -4.29
C ARG A 243 19.05 -17.19 -4.64
N TRP A 244 18.75 -18.17 -5.48
CA TRP A 244 17.39 -18.58 -5.88
C TRP A 244 17.40 -19.99 -6.43
N LEU A 245 16.25 -20.68 -6.37
CA LEU A 245 16.04 -21.99 -7.01
C LEU A 245 15.67 -21.84 -8.48
N ASP A 246 14.93 -20.79 -8.79
CA ASP A 246 14.35 -20.52 -10.10
C ASP A 246 14.18 -19.00 -10.27
N ARG A 247 14.33 -18.51 -11.49
CA ARG A 247 14.25 -17.09 -11.81
C ARG A 247 13.59 -16.89 -13.18
N VAL A 248 12.86 -15.79 -13.32
CA VAL A 248 12.36 -15.26 -14.59
C VAL A 248 12.70 -13.79 -14.61
N SER A 249 13.51 -13.36 -15.56
CA SER A 249 13.94 -11.96 -15.64
C SER A 249 13.92 -11.49 -17.09
N SER A 250 13.44 -10.26 -17.32
CA SER A 250 13.69 -9.57 -18.57
C SER A 250 15.18 -9.29 -18.72
N GLY A 251 15.69 -9.19 -19.96
CA GLY A 251 17.09 -9.03 -20.26
C GLY A 251 17.90 -10.33 -20.26
N GLU A 252 17.32 -11.48 -19.89
CA GLU A 252 17.96 -12.79 -20.04
C GLU A 252 17.59 -13.42 -21.39
N VAL A 253 18.51 -14.24 -21.92
CA VAL A 253 18.21 -14.99 -23.15
C VAL A 253 17.19 -16.07 -22.84
N THR A 254 15.94 -15.82 -23.21
CA THR A 254 14.81 -16.71 -23.03
C THR A 254 14.24 -17.13 -24.38
N THR A 255 13.46 -18.21 -24.39
CA THR A 255 12.74 -18.67 -25.59
C THR A 255 11.47 -17.85 -25.86
N GLU A 256 11.04 -17.05 -24.90
CA GLU A 256 9.85 -16.20 -24.97
C GLU A 256 10.20 -14.75 -24.62
N GLU A 257 9.53 -13.80 -25.26
CA GLU A 257 9.60 -12.39 -24.91
C GLU A 257 9.05 -12.15 -23.49
N ILE A 258 9.76 -11.41 -22.65
CA ILE A 258 9.30 -11.09 -21.30
C ILE A 258 8.60 -9.73 -21.29
N ASN A 259 7.39 -9.69 -21.81
CA ASN A 259 6.44 -8.59 -21.65
C ASN A 259 5.49 -8.85 -20.47
N LEU A 260 4.60 -7.89 -20.15
CA LEU A 260 3.73 -8.02 -18.97
C LEU A 260 2.79 -9.24 -19.05
N PHE A 261 2.24 -9.53 -20.22
CA PHE A 261 1.33 -10.67 -20.40
C PHE A 261 2.04 -12.01 -20.18
N ASN A 262 3.21 -12.18 -20.77
CA ASN A 262 3.99 -13.40 -20.61
C ASN A 262 4.55 -13.54 -19.19
N PHE A 263 5.08 -12.46 -18.64
CA PHE A 263 5.57 -12.45 -17.26
C PHE A 263 4.46 -12.82 -16.27
N TYR A 264 3.26 -12.24 -16.41
CA TYR A 264 2.12 -12.57 -15.56
C TYR A 264 1.80 -14.05 -15.57
N ASN A 265 1.65 -14.65 -16.76
CA ASN A 265 1.30 -16.07 -16.88
C ASN A 265 2.39 -16.99 -16.34
N ILE A 266 3.66 -16.76 -16.75
CA ILE A 266 4.79 -17.59 -16.31
C ILE A 266 4.98 -17.50 -14.79
N VAL A 267 4.94 -16.28 -14.23
CA VAL A 267 5.18 -16.08 -12.81
C VAL A 267 4.02 -16.58 -11.97
N LEU A 268 2.78 -16.42 -12.43
CA LEU A 268 1.62 -16.96 -11.71
C LEU A 268 1.72 -18.48 -11.57
N ASP A 269 2.02 -19.20 -12.64
CA ASP A 269 2.20 -20.65 -12.61
C ASP A 269 3.32 -21.06 -11.64
N LYS A 270 4.44 -20.33 -11.67
CA LYS A 270 5.55 -20.59 -10.74
C LYS A 270 5.20 -20.30 -9.29
N LEU A 271 4.45 -19.22 -9.00
CA LEU A 271 3.98 -18.89 -7.65
C LEU A 271 3.02 -19.96 -7.13
N VAL A 272 2.05 -20.38 -7.92
CA VAL A 272 1.09 -21.44 -7.57
C VAL A 272 1.79 -22.74 -7.19
N ASN A 273 2.87 -23.10 -7.89
CA ASN A 273 3.68 -24.28 -7.58
C ASN A 273 4.47 -24.17 -6.27
N THR A 274 4.60 -22.97 -5.70
CA THR A 274 5.23 -22.77 -4.37
C THR A 274 4.23 -22.74 -3.22
N VAL A 275 2.93 -22.83 -3.51
CA VAL A 275 1.88 -22.90 -2.49
C VAL A 275 1.90 -24.30 -1.89
N LEU A 276 2.15 -24.38 -0.59
CA LEU A 276 2.13 -25.64 0.15
C LEU A 276 0.68 -26.17 0.24
N GLU A 277 0.50 -27.48 0.09
CA GLU A 277 -0.78 -28.11 0.35
C GLU A 277 -1.06 -28.10 1.86
N GLY A 278 -1.79 -27.10 2.31
CA GLY A 278 -2.25 -27.00 3.69
C GLY A 278 -3.64 -27.62 3.84
N PHE A 279 -3.81 -28.49 4.83
CA PHE A 279 -5.12 -29.05 5.16
C PHE A 279 -5.65 -28.36 6.42
N VAL A 280 -6.68 -27.52 6.27
CA VAL A 280 -7.48 -27.02 7.39
C VAL A 280 -8.84 -27.72 7.39
N LEU A 281 -9.16 -28.43 8.46
CA LEU A 281 -10.51 -28.94 8.69
C LEU A 281 -11.39 -27.77 9.17
N ASN A 282 -12.51 -27.55 8.51
CA ASN A 282 -13.53 -26.64 9.03
C ASN A 282 -14.05 -27.19 10.35
N GLU A 283 -13.87 -26.48 11.45
CA GLU A 283 -14.22 -26.93 12.81
C GLU A 283 -15.71 -27.22 12.96
N THR A 284 -16.57 -26.53 12.21
CA THR A 284 -18.04 -26.66 12.30
C THR A 284 -18.58 -27.74 11.37
N THR A 285 -18.11 -27.79 10.13
CA THR A 285 -18.65 -28.72 9.10
C THR A 285 -17.84 -30.00 8.96
N LYS A 286 -16.63 -30.06 9.54
CA LYS A 286 -15.63 -31.13 9.38
C LYS A 286 -15.27 -31.44 7.90
N VAL A 287 -15.60 -30.51 7.00
CA VAL A 287 -15.26 -30.59 5.58
C VAL A 287 -13.86 -30.01 5.37
N ARG A 288 -13.09 -30.66 4.53
CA ARG A 288 -11.73 -30.23 4.11
C ARG A 288 -11.83 -28.91 3.34
N LYS A 289 -11.22 -27.84 3.86
CA LYS A 289 -11.11 -26.58 3.13
C LYS A 289 -9.82 -26.60 2.32
N ASP A 290 -9.92 -26.37 1.02
CA ASP A 290 -8.75 -26.22 0.15
C ASP A 290 -8.21 -24.79 0.26
N THR A 291 -7.27 -24.59 1.19
CA THR A 291 -6.59 -23.30 1.41
C THR A 291 -5.70 -22.90 0.22
N LYS A 292 -5.33 -23.87 -0.63
CA LYS A 292 -4.50 -23.62 -1.81
C LYS A 292 -5.22 -22.70 -2.80
N MET A 293 -6.48 -23.00 -3.13
CA MET A 293 -7.28 -22.15 -4.04
C MET A 293 -7.45 -20.71 -3.55
N ASP A 294 -7.63 -20.52 -2.23
CA ASP A 294 -7.77 -19.19 -1.66
C ASP A 294 -6.47 -18.39 -1.78
N VAL A 295 -5.31 -19.02 -1.51
CA VAL A 295 -4.00 -18.39 -1.64
C VAL A 295 -3.69 -18.07 -3.10
N GLU A 296 -4.02 -18.95 -4.05
CA GLU A 296 -3.89 -18.70 -5.49
C GLU A 296 -4.66 -17.45 -5.93
N VAL A 297 -5.87 -17.24 -5.40
CA VAL A 297 -6.66 -16.01 -5.66
C VAL A 297 -5.88 -14.76 -5.18
N SER A 298 -5.29 -14.82 -3.98
CA SER A 298 -4.49 -13.71 -3.46
C SER A 298 -3.26 -13.42 -4.30
N LEU A 299 -2.55 -14.46 -4.75
CA LEU A 299 -1.36 -14.32 -5.59
C LEU A 299 -1.68 -13.73 -6.95
N ARG A 300 -2.78 -14.18 -7.56
CA ARG A 300 -3.28 -13.66 -8.83
C ARG A 300 -3.60 -12.17 -8.75
N GLU A 301 -4.33 -11.76 -7.70
CA GLU A 301 -4.67 -10.36 -7.46
C GLU A 301 -3.42 -9.51 -7.15
N ALA A 302 -2.51 -10.02 -6.33
CA ALA A 302 -1.28 -9.29 -6.00
C ALA A 302 -0.40 -9.06 -7.23
N LEU A 303 -0.22 -10.08 -8.07
CA LEU A 303 0.57 -9.99 -9.29
C LEU A 303 -0.07 -9.06 -10.32
N ALA A 304 -1.41 -9.12 -10.49
CA ALA A 304 -2.12 -8.18 -11.36
C ALA A 304 -1.99 -6.73 -10.86
N ASN A 305 -2.19 -6.50 -9.56
CA ASN A 305 -2.05 -5.16 -8.96
C ASN A 305 -0.62 -4.61 -9.08
N LEU A 306 0.39 -5.46 -8.86
CA LEU A 306 1.80 -5.11 -9.05
C LEU A 306 2.03 -4.52 -10.45
N LEU A 307 1.55 -5.19 -11.50
CA LEU A 307 1.77 -4.78 -12.90
C LEU A 307 0.87 -3.60 -13.30
N ILE A 308 -0.37 -3.53 -12.80
CA ILE A 308 -1.31 -2.44 -13.10
C ILE A 308 -0.85 -1.11 -12.49
N HIS A 309 -0.28 -1.14 -11.28
CA HIS A 309 0.02 0.07 -10.50
C HIS A 309 1.50 0.50 -10.55
N SER A 310 2.37 -0.21 -11.25
CA SER A 310 3.78 0.16 -11.42
C SER A 310 3.95 1.47 -12.18
N ASP A 311 4.93 2.28 -11.76
CA ASP A 311 5.44 3.42 -12.54
C ASP A 311 6.54 2.92 -13.48
N TYR A 312 6.20 2.66 -14.74
CA TYR A 312 7.13 2.13 -15.76
C TYR A 312 8.15 3.17 -16.24
N GLU A 313 8.00 4.44 -15.89
CA GLU A 313 8.96 5.49 -16.21
C GLU A 313 10.00 5.68 -15.07
N ASP A 314 9.85 4.98 -13.95
CA ASP A 314 10.83 4.95 -12.86
C ASP A 314 12.03 4.06 -13.21
N ASN A 315 13.16 4.29 -12.53
CA ASN A 315 14.39 3.52 -12.72
C ASN A 315 14.45 2.23 -11.90
N SER A 316 13.43 1.93 -11.12
CA SER A 316 13.40 0.77 -10.22
C SER A 316 12.76 -0.44 -10.90
N SER A 317 13.26 -1.63 -10.58
CA SER A 317 12.72 -2.89 -11.08
C SER A 317 11.42 -3.30 -10.41
N ILE A 318 10.58 -4.03 -11.14
CA ILE A 318 9.43 -4.76 -10.60
C ILE A 318 9.91 -6.13 -10.16
N ILE A 319 9.75 -6.46 -8.87
CA ILE A 319 10.32 -7.66 -8.28
C ILE A 319 9.22 -8.49 -7.58
N VAL A 320 9.22 -9.79 -7.87
CA VAL A 320 8.38 -10.79 -7.18
C VAL A 320 9.29 -11.83 -6.55
N GLU A 321 9.17 -12.02 -5.25
CA GLU A 321 9.99 -12.98 -4.51
C GLU A 321 9.10 -13.97 -3.76
N ALA A 322 9.35 -15.27 -3.96
CA ALA A 322 8.69 -16.34 -3.22
C ALA A 322 9.66 -16.90 -2.17
N TYR A 323 9.40 -16.62 -0.90
CA TYR A 323 10.12 -17.20 0.24
C TYR A 323 9.40 -18.42 0.80
N LYS A 324 10.04 -19.13 1.72
CA LYS A 324 9.46 -20.29 2.42
C LYS A 324 8.12 -19.94 3.07
N ASN A 325 8.07 -18.83 3.81
CA ASN A 325 6.94 -18.44 4.66
C ASN A 325 6.11 -17.26 4.12
N ASN A 326 6.54 -16.60 3.06
CA ASN A 326 5.84 -15.43 2.51
C ASN A 326 6.16 -15.20 1.04
N TYR A 327 5.39 -14.29 0.43
CA TYR A 327 5.65 -13.71 -0.88
C TYR A 327 5.85 -12.21 -0.73
N ILE A 328 6.72 -11.63 -1.53
CA ILE A 328 6.95 -10.18 -1.57
C ILE A 328 6.80 -9.70 -3.01
N PHE A 329 5.94 -8.70 -3.18
CA PHE A 329 5.68 -8.01 -4.43
C PHE A 329 6.14 -6.57 -4.29
N THR A 330 7.11 -6.15 -5.10
CA THR A 330 7.68 -4.79 -5.04
C THR A 330 7.59 -4.13 -6.40
N ASN A 331 6.96 -2.97 -6.46
CA ASN A 331 6.88 -2.16 -7.68
C ASN A 331 7.31 -0.70 -7.43
N PRO A 332 7.86 -0.03 -8.45
CA PRO A 332 8.01 1.41 -8.45
C PRO A 332 6.65 2.11 -8.44
N GLY A 333 6.60 3.27 -7.81
CA GLY A 333 5.39 4.05 -7.55
C GLY A 333 4.78 3.77 -6.17
N GLU A 334 4.42 4.83 -5.47
CA GLU A 334 3.67 4.74 -4.21
C GLU A 334 2.19 4.46 -4.50
N MET A 335 1.46 4.00 -3.49
CA MET A 335 0.03 3.77 -3.61
C MET A 335 -0.70 5.10 -3.88
N LEU A 336 -1.68 5.06 -4.78
CA LEU A 336 -2.55 6.22 -5.08
C LEU A 336 -3.82 6.23 -4.23
N VAL A 337 -3.97 5.24 -3.36
CA VAL A 337 -5.04 5.09 -2.37
C VAL A 337 -4.40 4.77 -1.02
N THR A 338 -5.09 5.03 0.08
CA THR A 338 -4.59 4.68 1.40
C THR A 338 -4.55 3.16 1.60
N LYS A 339 -3.74 2.70 2.56
CA LYS A 339 -3.67 1.26 2.91
C LYS A 339 -5.02 0.74 3.38
N GLU A 340 -5.78 1.58 4.09
CA GLU A 340 -7.14 1.31 4.57
C GLU A 340 -8.13 1.15 3.41
N GLU A 341 -8.11 2.05 2.44
CA GLU A 341 -8.95 1.95 1.23
C GLU A 341 -8.61 0.70 0.42
N PHE A 342 -7.32 0.37 0.28
CA PHE A 342 -6.90 -0.85 -0.41
C PHE A 342 -7.43 -2.11 0.28
N ALA A 343 -7.32 -2.19 1.62
CA ALA A 343 -7.75 -3.36 2.38
C ALA A 343 -9.28 -3.51 2.43
N ARG A 344 -10.02 -2.38 2.49
CA ARG A 344 -11.50 -2.38 2.49
C ARG A 344 -12.11 -2.64 1.13
N GLY A 345 -11.37 -2.33 0.07
CA GLY A 345 -11.92 -2.19 -1.26
C GLY A 345 -12.69 -0.88 -1.41
N GLY A 346 -12.95 -0.49 -2.64
CA GLY A 346 -13.63 0.78 -2.95
C GLY A 346 -13.18 1.31 -4.30
N GLU A 347 -12.87 2.59 -4.37
CA GLU A 347 -12.34 3.19 -5.58
C GLU A 347 -10.94 2.66 -5.89
N SER A 348 -10.70 2.35 -7.16
CA SER A 348 -9.37 2.01 -7.67
C SER A 348 -8.87 3.18 -8.51
N LYS A 349 -7.66 3.63 -8.20
CA LYS A 349 -6.94 4.63 -8.99
C LYS A 349 -5.77 3.96 -9.72
N PRO A 350 -6.01 3.29 -10.86
CA PRO A 350 -4.93 2.62 -11.59
C PRO A 350 -4.01 3.65 -12.23
N ARG A 351 -2.70 3.45 -12.10
CA ARG A 351 -1.69 4.28 -12.76
C ARG A 351 -1.69 4.03 -14.28
N ASN A 352 -2.01 2.81 -14.72
CA ASN A 352 -1.92 2.36 -16.10
C ASN A 352 -3.29 1.92 -16.64
N LEU A 353 -4.01 2.85 -17.28
CA LEU A 353 -5.39 2.66 -17.76
C LEU A 353 -5.52 1.66 -18.90
N THR A 354 -4.54 1.60 -19.80
CA THR A 354 -4.52 0.62 -20.90
C THR A 354 -4.24 -0.77 -20.36
N ILE A 355 -3.24 -0.91 -19.48
CA ILE A 355 -2.86 -2.18 -18.87
C ILE A 355 -4.03 -2.75 -18.07
N VAL A 356 -4.68 -1.96 -17.18
CA VAL A 356 -5.83 -2.45 -16.42
C VAL A 356 -6.98 -2.89 -17.32
N THR A 357 -7.20 -2.20 -18.45
CA THR A 357 -8.23 -2.57 -19.43
C THR A 357 -7.95 -3.94 -20.04
N LEU A 358 -6.70 -4.20 -20.42
CA LEU A 358 -6.27 -5.48 -20.98
C LEU A 358 -6.35 -6.61 -19.94
N PHE A 359 -5.89 -6.37 -18.71
CA PHE A 359 -6.01 -7.34 -17.61
C PHE A 359 -7.47 -7.71 -17.33
N ARG A 360 -8.37 -6.73 -17.29
CA ARG A 360 -9.80 -6.94 -17.03
C ARG A 360 -10.47 -7.74 -18.14
N LYS A 361 -10.19 -7.44 -19.39
CA LYS A 361 -10.74 -8.18 -20.55
C LYS A 361 -10.26 -9.61 -20.57
N ALA A 362 -9.01 -9.90 -20.19
CA ALA A 362 -8.50 -11.25 -20.01
C ALA A 362 -9.10 -11.98 -18.78
N GLY A 363 -9.74 -11.26 -17.86
CA GLY A 363 -10.28 -11.81 -16.61
C GLY A 363 -9.22 -12.07 -15.55
N PHE A 364 -8.05 -11.47 -15.69
CA PHE A 364 -6.98 -11.56 -14.70
C PHE A 364 -7.20 -10.62 -13.52
N SER A 365 -7.94 -9.54 -13.72
CA SER A 365 -8.37 -8.60 -12.70
C SER A 365 -9.89 -8.43 -12.77
N GLU A 366 -10.53 -8.29 -11.62
CA GLU A 366 -11.95 -8.04 -11.53
C GLU A 366 -12.27 -6.53 -11.55
N ARG A 367 -13.49 -6.16 -11.12
CA ARG A 367 -13.92 -4.77 -11.05
C ARG A 367 -13.02 -3.97 -10.11
N ALA A 368 -12.81 -2.71 -10.43
CA ALA A 368 -11.98 -1.77 -9.70
C ALA A 368 -12.20 -1.85 -8.18
N GLY A 369 -11.09 -1.95 -7.42
CA GLY A 369 -11.07 -1.80 -5.97
C GLY A 369 -11.31 -3.06 -5.13
N SER A 370 -11.56 -4.23 -5.72
CA SER A 370 -11.83 -5.46 -4.93
C SER A 370 -10.58 -6.30 -4.61
N GLY A 371 -9.47 -6.07 -5.30
CA GLY A 371 -8.28 -6.92 -5.20
C GLY A 371 -7.63 -6.94 -3.83
N GLY A 372 -7.39 -5.76 -3.24
CA GLY A 372 -6.85 -5.65 -1.89
C GLY A 372 -7.72 -6.33 -0.84
N MET A 373 -9.02 -6.05 -0.87
CA MET A 373 -9.99 -6.68 0.03
C MET A 373 -9.94 -8.22 -0.03
N LYS A 374 -9.78 -8.81 -1.23
CA LYS A 374 -9.66 -10.27 -1.37
C LYS A 374 -8.42 -10.81 -0.70
N ILE A 375 -7.26 -10.15 -0.88
CA ILE A 375 -6.00 -10.55 -0.27
C ILE A 375 -6.12 -10.57 1.26
N PHE A 376 -6.67 -9.51 1.87
CA PHE A 376 -6.87 -9.42 3.32
C PHE A 376 -7.92 -10.44 3.82
N ARG A 377 -9.02 -10.61 3.08
CA ARG A 377 -10.06 -11.59 3.41
C ARG A 377 -9.50 -13.02 3.43
N VAL A 378 -8.74 -13.42 2.41
CA VAL A 378 -8.11 -14.75 2.35
C VAL A 378 -7.20 -14.99 3.54
N ALA A 379 -6.37 -14.01 3.91
CA ALA A 379 -5.51 -14.13 5.09
C ALA A 379 -6.34 -14.34 6.36
N LYS A 380 -7.40 -13.57 6.56
CA LYS A 380 -8.30 -13.65 7.73
C LYS A 380 -9.03 -15.00 7.79
N GLU A 381 -9.66 -15.44 6.69
CA GLU A 381 -10.43 -16.67 6.64
C GLU A 381 -9.58 -17.92 6.83
N ASN A 382 -8.31 -17.88 6.40
CA ASN A 382 -7.36 -18.98 6.54
C ASN A 382 -6.46 -18.85 7.79
N LYS A 383 -6.73 -17.88 8.68
CA LYS A 383 -5.96 -17.62 9.91
C LYS A 383 -4.47 -17.39 9.65
N LEU A 384 -4.13 -16.88 8.46
CA LEU A 384 -2.76 -16.51 8.13
C LEU A 384 -2.40 -15.17 8.78
N ARG A 385 -1.11 -14.89 8.93
CA ARG A 385 -0.65 -13.55 9.29
C ARG A 385 -1.12 -12.55 8.24
N MET A 386 -1.61 -11.39 8.71
CA MET A 386 -2.17 -10.37 7.82
C MET A 386 -1.12 -9.82 6.85
N PRO A 387 -1.51 -9.50 5.61
CA PRO A 387 -0.61 -8.87 4.64
C PRO A 387 -0.03 -7.57 5.17
N GLU A 388 1.22 -7.29 4.84
CA GLU A 388 1.92 -6.06 5.21
C GLU A 388 2.12 -5.21 3.96
N ILE A 389 1.87 -3.91 4.08
CA ILE A 389 2.03 -2.95 2.99
C ILE A 389 2.97 -1.83 3.45
N GLU A 390 4.04 -1.65 2.69
CA GLU A 390 4.94 -0.51 2.79
C GLU A 390 4.80 0.31 1.51
N SER A 391 4.52 1.61 1.63
CA SER A 391 4.42 2.51 0.48
C SER A 391 5.13 3.80 0.86
N SER A 392 6.35 3.96 0.39
CA SER A 392 7.22 5.10 0.69
C SER A 392 8.41 5.13 -0.28
N GLU A 393 9.06 6.28 -0.35
CA GLU A 393 10.29 6.48 -1.14
C GLU A 393 10.15 6.05 -2.61
N GLY A 394 8.96 6.25 -3.19
CA GLY A 394 8.68 5.93 -4.59
C GLY A 394 8.43 4.46 -4.87
N LYS A 395 8.20 3.64 -3.87
CA LYS A 395 7.96 2.20 -4.04
C LYS A 395 6.78 1.74 -3.21
N THR A 396 6.12 0.70 -3.71
CA THR A 396 5.14 -0.07 -2.95
C THR A 396 5.63 -1.50 -2.81
N LYS A 397 5.53 -2.04 -1.59
CA LYS A 397 5.89 -3.41 -1.27
C LYS A 397 4.72 -4.07 -0.52
N LEU A 398 4.18 -5.12 -1.12
CA LEU A 398 3.15 -5.96 -0.53
C LEU A 398 3.76 -7.30 -0.12
N LYS A 399 3.61 -7.68 1.15
CA LYS A 399 4.04 -8.97 1.68
C LYS A 399 2.82 -9.80 2.07
N ILE A 400 2.72 -10.99 1.51
CA ILE A 400 1.65 -11.96 1.76
C ILE A 400 2.24 -13.17 2.48
N TRP A 401 1.68 -13.53 3.63
CA TRP A 401 2.16 -14.64 4.44
C TRP A 401 1.48 -15.95 4.05
N LYS A 402 2.24 -17.05 4.15
CA LYS A 402 1.78 -18.44 3.92
C LYS A 402 1.40 -19.15 5.22
N ILE A 403 1.74 -18.58 6.35
CA ILE A 403 1.68 -19.18 7.70
C ILE A 403 0.96 -18.25 8.66
N ASP A 404 0.52 -18.78 9.79
CA ASP A 404 -0.13 -18.01 10.83
C ASP A 404 0.82 -17.01 11.53
N LEU A 405 0.23 -16.14 12.34
CA LEU A 405 1.00 -15.11 13.04
C LEU A 405 2.08 -15.71 13.96
N VAL A 406 1.76 -16.78 14.68
CA VAL A 406 2.67 -17.35 15.69
C VAL A 406 3.87 -18.01 15.04
N ASP A 407 3.63 -18.79 14.01
CA ASP A 407 4.68 -19.50 13.27
C ASP A 407 5.50 -18.56 12.36
N SER A 408 5.04 -17.32 12.16
CA SER A 408 5.79 -16.30 11.42
C SER A 408 6.98 -15.70 12.17
N TYR A 409 7.11 -15.98 13.46
CA TYR A 409 8.24 -15.57 14.29
C TYR A 409 9.16 -16.76 14.54
N ASP A 410 10.28 -16.82 13.83
CA ASP A 410 11.25 -17.91 13.91
C ASP A 410 12.05 -17.91 15.24
N ASP A 411 12.10 -16.76 15.94
CA ASP A 411 12.92 -16.51 17.12
C ASP A 411 12.15 -16.66 18.44
N LEU A 412 10.90 -17.11 18.41
CA LEU A 412 10.11 -17.33 19.62
C LEU A 412 10.38 -18.71 20.23
N LYS A 413 10.53 -18.72 21.57
CA LYS A 413 10.54 -19.94 22.37
C LYS A 413 9.15 -20.58 22.40
N GLU A 414 9.07 -21.87 22.70
CA GLU A 414 7.78 -22.59 22.73
C GLU A 414 6.81 -22.00 23.75
N GLU A 415 7.30 -21.56 24.94
CA GLU A 415 6.45 -20.90 25.95
C GLU A 415 5.91 -19.54 25.42
N GLU A 416 6.73 -18.78 24.68
CA GLU A 416 6.32 -17.52 24.04
C GLU A 416 5.25 -17.79 22.97
N LYS A 417 5.40 -18.86 22.16
CA LYS A 417 4.41 -19.28 21.16
C LYS A 417 3.10 -19.72 21.80
N VAL A 418 3.15 -20.46 22.91
CA VAL A 418 1.94 -20.88 23.65
C VAL A 418 1.15 -19.67 24.15
N ILE A 419 1.83 -18.68 24.76
CA ILE A 419 1.19 -17.43 25.20
C ILE A 419 0.59 -16.67 24.00
N LEU A 420 1.34 -16.57 22.92
CA LEU A 420 0.90 -15.83 21.73
C LEU A 420 -0.31 -16.53 21.08
N ARG A 421 -0.31 -17.88 20.95
CA ARG A 421 -1.46 -18.64 20.47
C ARG A 421 -2.69 -18.44 21.35
N PHE A 422 -2.51 -18.40 22.67
CA PHE A 422 -3.59 -18.11 23.62
C PHE A 422 -4.19 -16.72 23.37
N ILE A 423 -3.35 -15.67 23.29
CA ILE A 423 -3.81 -14.29 23.04
C ILE A 423 -4.55 -14.18 21.69
N VAL A 424 -4.01 -14.80 20.63
CA VAL A 424 -4.62 -14.83 19.29
C VAL A 424 -5.97 -15.55 19.32
N LYS A 425 -6.06 -16.71 20.00
CA LYS A 425 -7.28 -17.52 20.12
C LYS A 425 -8.38 -16.76 20.85
N GLU A 426 -8.04 -16.12 21.97
CA GLU A 426 -8.99 -15.35 22.78
C GLU A 426 -9.51 -14.09 22.06
N ASN A 427 -8.77 -13.58 21.07
CA ASN A 427 -9.09 -12.39 20.28
C ASN A 427 -9.53 -11.18 21.14
N ARG A 428 -8.95 -11.05 22.34
CA ARG A 428 -9.18 -9.97 23.31
C ARG A 428 -7.93 -9.73 24.17
N LYS A 429 -7.94 -8.65 24.92
CA LYS A 429 -6.89 -8.38 25.92
C LYS A 429 -7.08 -9.33 27.13
N VAL A 430 -6.06 -10.11 27.46
CA VAL A 430 -6.06 -11.13 28.55
C VAL A 430 -5.38 -10.63 29.81
N LYS A 431 -5.75 -11.18 30.98
CA LYS A 431 -5.08 -10.90 32.25
C LYS A 431 -3.87 -11.80 32.45
N MET A 432 -2.89 -11.36 33.24
CA MET A 432 -1.75 -12.22 33.65
C MET A 432 -2.21 -13.52 34.28
N LYS A 433 -3.26 -13.51 35.14
CA LYS A 433 -3.79 -14.72 35.77
C LYS A 433 -4.32 -15.75 34.76
N GLU A 434 -4.83 -15.32 33.62
CA GLU A 434 -5.30 -16.23 32.57
C GLU A 434 -4.13 -16.90 31.87
N ILE A 435 -3.03 -16.16 31.67
CA ILE A 435 -1.80 -16.71 31.11
C ILE A 435 -1.13 -17.69 32.10
N GLN A 436 -1.14 -17.41 33.41
CA GLN A 436 -0.66 -18.29 34.47
C GLN A 436 -1.46 -19.58 34.59
N ALA A 437 -2.71 -19.59 34.17
CA ALA A 437 -3.57 -20.77 34.18
C ALA A 437 -3.31 -21.72 32.99
N LEU A 438 -2.42 -21.37 32.07
CA LEU A 438 -2.00 -22.28 31.00
C LEU A 438 -1.21 -23.44 31.54
N GLU A 439 -1.37 -24.61 30.96
CA GLU A 439 -0.67 -25.84 31.37
C GLU A 439 0.86 -25.66 31.33
N GLY A 440 1.53 -26.00 32.42
CA GLY A 440 2.98 -25.87 32.56
C GLY A 440 3.49 -24.47 32.90
N PHE A 441 2.59 -23.47 33.12
CA PHE A 441 3.00 -22.09 33.41
C PHE A 441 2.99 -21.81 34.93
N THR A 442 4.16 -21.44 35.45
CA THR A 442 4.29 -20.79 36.77
C THR A 442 4.16 -19.28 36.61
N GLU A 443 3.96 -18.56 37.72
CA GLU A 443 3.96 -17.09 37.70
C GLU A 443 5.23 -16.49 37.10
N TYR A 444 6.38 -17.08 37.40
CA TYR A 444 7.67 -16.65 36.88
C TYR A 444 7.78 -16.88 35.38
N ILE A 445 7.43 -18.07 34.88
CA ILE A 445 7.46 -18.40 33.46
C ILE A 445 6.52 -17.45 32.67
N ALA A 446 5.30 -17.26 33.16
CA ALA A 446 4.32 -16.37 32.50
C ALA A 446 4.83 -14.92 32.40
N LYS A 447 5.31 -14.36 33.54
CA LYS A 447 5.83 -12.97 33.54
C LYS A 447 7.06 -12.79 32.65
N THR A 448 8.01 -13.73 32.72
CA THR A 448 9.24 -13.65 31.91
C THR A 448 8.93 -13.68 30.43
N ASN A 449 8.11 -14.62 29.94
CA ASN A 449 7.82 -14.78 28.56
C ASN A 449 6.87 -13.66 28.02
N VAL A 450 5.94 -13.16 28.82
CA VAL A 450 5.15 -11.96 28.44
C VAL A 450 6.06 -10.73 28.29
N ASN A 451 7.01 -10.51 29.19
CA ASN A 451 7.96 -9.39 29.10
C ASN A 451 8.86 -9.53 27.86
N ASN A 452 9.29 -10.74 27.52
CA ASN A 452 10.02 -10.99 26.27
C ASN A 452 9.18 -10.66 25.03
N LEU A 453 7.91 -11.05 24.99
CA LEU A 453 7.00 -10.69 23.89
C LEU A 453 6.77 -9.18 23.80
N ILE A 454 6.76 -8.48 24.94
CA ILE A 454 6.67 -7.01 24.98
C ILE A 454 7.96 -6.38 24.44
N SER A 455 9.14 -6.86 24.87
CA SER A 455 10.43 -6.34 24.38
C SER A 455 10.63 -6.57 22.89
N LYS A 456 10.09 -7.66 22.34
CA LYS A 456 10.02 -7.95 20.89
C LYS A 456 8.94 -7.15 20.16
N ALA A 457 8.21 -6.29 20.86
CA ALA A 457 7.11 -5.50 20.33
C ALA A 457 5.97 -6.31 19.66
N ILE A 458 5.75 -7.54 20.06
CA ILE A 458 4.69 -8.44 19.58
C ILE A 458 3.42 -8.27 20.42
N VAL A 459 3.60 -8.17 21.75
CA VAL A 459 2.53 -7.94 22.72
C VAL A 459 2.72 -6.58 23.37
N MET A 460 1.65 -5.93 23.78
CA MET A 460 1.73 -4.72 24.57
C MET A 460 0.82 -4.79 25.82
N LYS A 461 1.19 -3.99 26.80
CA LYS A 461 0.49 -3.82 28.06
C LYS A 461 -0.55 -2.72 27.92
N PHE A 462 -1.77 -2.96 28.40
CA PHE A 462 -2.89 -2.01 28.44
C PHE A 462 -3.33 -1.81 29.88
N GLY A 463 -3.43 -0.56 30.31
CA GLY A 463 -3.80 -0.17 31.68
C GLY A 463 -2.70 -0.40 32.72
N GLU A 464 -2.97 -0.04 33.96
CA GLU A 464 -2.04 -0.11 35.08
C GLU A 464 -2.59 -0.88 36.27
N GLY A 465 -1.69 -1.34 37.15
CA GLY A 465 -2.04 -2.02 38.39
C GLY A 465 -2.94 -3.23 38.17
N ARG A 466 -4.05 -3.30 38.91
CA ARG A 466 -5.02 -4.43 38.84
C ARG A 466 -5.80 -4.49 37.53
N SER A 467 -5.86 -3.40 36.77
CA SER A 467 -6.55 -3.33 35.48
C SER A 467 -5.68 -3.79 34.31
N THR A 468 -4.41 -4.09 34.52
CA THR A 468 -3.45 -4.50 33.46
C THR A 468 -3.97 -5.69 32.67
N ARG A 469 -3.91 -5.53 31.33
CA ARG A 469 -4.21 -6.55 30.32
C ARG A 469 -3.08 -6.61 29.30
N TYR A 470 -2.98 -7.74 28.63
CA TYR A 470 -2.00 -7.99 27.58
C TYR A 470 -2.73 -8.34 26.29
N GLY A 471 -2.29 -7.80 25.19
CA GLY A 471 -2.87 -8.05 23.85
C GLY A 471 -1.82 -7.89 22.78
N LEU A 472 -2.16 -8.28 21.56
CA LEU A 472 -1.27 -8.03 20.42
C LEU A 472 -0.98 -6.54 20.32
N LYS A 473 0.27 -6.20 20.00
CA LYS A 473 0.60 -4.83 19.59
C LYS A 473 -0.07 -4.60 18.24
N PRO A 474 -0.96 -3.60 18.11
CA PRO A 474 -1.58 -3.33 16.84
C PRO A 474 -0.50 -2.97 15.82
N ASN A 475 -0.39 -3.74 14.76
CA ASN A 475 0.26 -3.26 13.55
C ASN A 475 -0.80 -2.61 12.67
N SER A 476 -0.40 -1.80 11.70
CA SER A 476 -1.33 -1.11 10.81
C SER A 476 -2.29 -2.08 10.10
N SER A 477 -1.81 -3.24 9.67
CA SER A 477 -2.59 -4.25 8.96
C SER A 477 -3.62 -4.95 9.84
N GLU A 478 -3.28 -5.25 11.10
CA GLU A 478 -4.23 -5.82 12.07
C GLU A 478 -5.26 -4.81 12.55
N MET A 479 -4.87 -3.54 12.69
CA MET A 479 -5.83 -2.46 12.99
C MET A 479 -6.84 -2.32 11.87
N ILE A 480 -6.42 -2.34 10.61
CA ILE A 480 -7.29 -2.26 9.44
C ILE A 480 -8.30 -3.41 9.45
N ALA A 481 -7.85 -4.65 9.67
CA ALA A 481 -8.70 -5.83 9.73
C ALA A 481 -9.73 -5.78 10.90
N ASN A 482 -9.33 -5.23 12.05
CA ASN A 482 -10.20 -5.08 13.22
C ASN A 482 -11.23 -3.96 13.06
N ILE A 483 -10.89 -2.86 12.41
CA ILE A 483 -11.83 -1.76 12.12
C ILE A 483 -12.96 -2.27 11.23
N GLU A 484 -12.67 -3.06 10.20
CA GLU A 484 -13.70 -3.66 9.35
C GLU A 484 -14.67 -4.55 10.12
N HIS A 485 -14.15 -5.39 11.02
CA HIS A 485 -15.00 -6.26 11.83
C HIS A 485 -15.94 -5.43 12.74
N THR A 486 -15.40 -4.39 13.36
CA THR A 486 -16.18 -3.50 14.24
C THR A 486 -17.25 -2.74 13.45
N MET A 487 -16.92 -2.22 12.26
CA MET A 487 -17.89 -1.51 11.42
C MET A 487 -18.97 -2.43 10.85
N ARG A 488 -18.62 -3.66 10.43
CA ARG A 488 -19.61 -4.65 9.97
C ARG A 488 -20.57 -5.03 11.08
N ASN A 489 -20.07 -5.31 12.29
CA ASN A 489 -20.90 -5.62 13.45
C ASN A 489 -21.82 -4.44 13.83
N MET A 490 -21.35 -3.19 13.69
CA MET A 490 -22.18 -2.01 13.88
C MET A 490 -23.26 -1.88 12.79
N GLN A 491 -22.93 -2.13 11.53
CA GLN A 491 -23.90 -2.11 10.43
C GLN A 491 -24.97 -3.21 10.59
N GLU A 492 -24.56 -4.44 10.92
CA GLU A 492 -25.48 -5.55 11.20
C GLU A 492 -26.39 -5.24 12.39
N SER A 493 -25.86 -4.64 13.46
CA SER A 493 -26.65 -4.24 14.62
C SER A 493 -27.62 -3.08 14.35
N ILE A 494 -27.33 -2.23 13.37
CA ILE A 494 -28.24 -1.15 12.93
C ILE A 494 -29.36 -1.73 12.04
N VAL A 495 -29.03 -2.69 11.17
CA VAL A 495 -30.01 -3.38 10.31
C VAL A 495 -30.99 -4.20 11.17
N ASP A 496 -30.50 -4.91 12.19
CA ASP A 496 -31.35 -5.69 13.10
C ASP A 496 -32.22 -4.83 14.04
N ARG A 497 -31.82 -3.60 14.35
CA ARG A 497 -32.66 -2.64 15.11
C ARG A 497 -33.75 -1.97 14.27
N ASN A 498 -33.62 -2.02 12.95
CA ASN A 498 -34.58 -1.47 12.00
C ASN A 498 -35.51 -2.53 11.38
N ARG A 499 -35.39 -3.78 11.80
CA ARG A 499 -36.33 -4.88 11.58
C ARG A 499 -37.15 -5.16 12.86
#